data_c17cd53505b04c6977cce807c67f57b9
#
_entry.id   c17cd53505b04c6977cce807c67f57b9
#
_cell.length_a   1.000
_cell.length_b   1.000
_cell.length_c   1.000
_cell.angle_alpha   90.00
_cell.angle_beta   90.00
_cell.angle_gamma   90.00
#
_symmetry.space_group_name_H-M   'P 1'
#
loop_
_entity.id
_entity.type
_entity.pdbx_description
1 polymer ?
#
loop_
_entity_poly.entity_id
_entity_poly.type
_entity_poly.pdbx_seq_one_letter_code
_entity_poly.pdbx_strand_id
1 'polypeptide(L)'
;MKTRVLSGIVLAIIMISSSFCGGWYLYLLCAGVSLIGMYELYRVIDIQKSALACMGYLSAIFYYICVLTGYEKYDIFVFVIALMAIMSVYVFTFPKYKIEEVTLTFLGLFYVAVMLSYIYKVRILEDGIYIVWLIFIASWGNDTFAYFTGVLLGKHKMAPVLSPKKS
;
A
#
# COMPACT_ATOMS: atom_id res chain seq x y z
N MET A 1 -11.66 5.38 22.53
CA MET A 1 -12.06 6.31 21.44
C MET A 1 -11.05 7.44 21.24
N LYS A 2 -10.63 8.15 22.30
CA LYS A 2 -9.71 9.32 22.19
C LYS A 2 -8.38 9.02 21.46
N THR A 3 -7.74 7.88 21.73
CA THR A 3 -6.49 7.49 21.06
C THR A 3 -6.63 7.27 19.56
N ARG A 4 -7.75 6.67 19.10
CA ARG A 4 -8.00 6.45 17.66
C ARG A 4 -8.29 7.76 16.92
N VAL A 5 -8.98 8.69 17.55
CA VAL A 5 -9.22 10.02 16.97
C VAL A 5 -7.90 10.79 16.88
N LEU A 6 -7.09 10.77 17.94
CA LEU A 6 -5.80 11.46 17.95
C LEU A 6 -4.85 10.91 16.88
N SER A 7 -4.73 9.57 16.76
CA SER A 7 -3.90 8.97 15.72
C SER A 7 -4.40 9.30 14.31
N GLY A 8 -5.72 9.33 14.09
CA GLY A 8 -6.31 9.73 12.82
C GLY A 8 -5.99 11.19 12.45
N ILE A 9 -6.08 12.12 13.41
CA ILE A 9 -5.71 13.53 13.19
C ILE A 9 -4.24 13.66 12.85
N VAL A 10 -3.35 12.98 13.58
CA VAL A 10 -1.90 13.01 13.30
C VAL A 10 -1.59 12.49 11.91
N LEU A 11 -2.19 11.36 11.51
CA LEU A 11 -2.02 10.81 10.17
C LEU A 11 -2.54 11.77 9.09
N ALA A 12 -3.71 12.39 9.30
CA ALA A 12 -4.24 13.38 8.38
C ALA A 12 -3.32 14.59 8.22
N ILE A 13 -2.76 15.11 9.31
CA ILE A 13 -1.80 16.22 9.27
C ILE A 13 -0.54 15.83 8.50
N ILE A 14 0.01 14.64 8.75
CA ILE A 14 1.19 14.13 8.04
C ILE A 14 0.89 14.01 6.53
N MET A 15 -0.24 13.44 6.15
CA MET A 15 -0.63 13.27 4.74
C MET A 15 -0.86 14.60 4.05
N ILE A 16 -1.54 15.55 4.70
CA ILE A 16 -1.79 16.88 4.18
C ILE A 16 -0.46 17.64 4.00
N SER A 17 0.36 17.71 5.05
CA SER A 17 1.65 18.41 4.98
C SER A 17 2.58 17.83 3.92
N SER A 18 2.63 16.49 3.79
CA SER A 18 3.47 15.83 2.81
C SER A 18 3.01 16.09 1.37
N SER A 19 1.69 16.18 1.15
CA SER A 19 1.13 16.48 -0.18
C SER A 19 1.45 17.91 -0.62
N PHE A 20 1.47 18.88 0.32
CA PHE A 20 1.88 20.24 0.02
C PHE A 20 3.39 20.37 -0.19
N CYS A 21 4.21 19.81 0.70
CA CYS A 21 5.67 19.87 0.58
C CYS A 21 6.17 19.13 -0.66
N GLY A 22 5.55 17.99 -1.02
CA GLY A 22 5.97 17.19 -2.18
C GLY A 22 7.40 16.67 -2.07
N GLY A 23 8.07 16.48 -3.23
CA GLY A 23 9.50 16.16 -3.32
C GLY A 23 9.94 14.97 -2.46
N TRP A 24 11.12 15.07 -1.89
CA TRP A 24 11.74 14.02 -1.07
C TRP A 24 10.92 13.63 0.16
N TYR A 25 10.21 14.57 0.76
CA TYR A 25 9.42 14.31 1.95
C TYR A 25 8.25 13.37 1.66
N LEU A 26 7.50 13.63 0.59
CA LEU A 26 6.42 12.74 0.15
C LEU A 26 6.94 11.38 -0.31
N TYR A 27 8.07 11.38 -1.03
CA TYR A 27 8.71 10.13 -1.47
C TYR A 27 9.06 9.22 -0.29
N LEU A 28 9.78 9.74 0.71
CA LEU A 28 10.18 8.97 1.89
C LEU A 28 8.97 8.51 2.70
N LEU A 29 7.93 9.34 2.79
CA LEU A 29 6.68 8.95 3.43
C LEU A 29 6.01 7.77 2.71
N CYS A 30 5.85 7.86 1.40
CA CYS A 30 5.27 6.76 0.60
C CYS A 30 6.08 5.47 0.72
N ALA A 31 7.41 5.56 0.63
CA ALA A 31 8.29 4.40 0.79
C ALA A 31 8.19 3.78 2.19
N GLY A 32 8.23 4.61 3.24
CA GLY A 32 8.10 4.15 4.62
C GLY A 32 6.75 3.50 4.92
N VAL A 33 5.65 4.16 4.51
CA VAL A 33 4.30 3.62 4.68
C VAL A 33 4.13 2.31 3.88
N SER A 34 4.73 2.21 2.69
CA SER A 34 4.71 0.98 1.90
C SER A 34 5.36 -0.19 2.62
N LEU A 35 6.55 0.01 3.20
CA LEU A 35 7.24 -1.05 3.93
C LEU A 35 6.47 -1.47 5.19
N ILE A 36 5.88 -0.50 5.92
CA ILE A 36 5.02 -0.78 7.08
C ILE A 36 3.78 -1.55 6.63
N GLY A 37 3.12 -1.12 5.56
CA GLY A 37 1.93 -1.78 5.03
C GLY A 37 2.21 -3.20 4.56
N MET A 38 3.35 -3.43 3.89
CA MET A 38 3.79 -4.78 3.51
C MET A 38 4.07 -5.63 4.75
N TYR A 39 4.71 -5.06 5.78
CA TYR A 39 4.95 -5.77 7.03
C TYR A 39 3.64 -6.23 7.69
N GLU A 40 2.65 -5.35 7.78
CA GLU A 40 1.33 -5.69 8.33
C GLU A 40 0.60 -6.72 7.45
N LEU A 41 0.69 -6.62 6.12
CA LEU A 41 0.11 -7.60 5.20
C LEU A 41 0.73 -8.99 5.42
N TYR A 42 2.05 -9.07 5.51
CA TYR A 42 2.77 -10.35 5.73
C TYR A 42 2.55 -10.90 7.14
N ARG A 43 2.25 -10.03 8.10
CA ARG A 43 1.92 -10.42 9.47
C ARG A 43 0.59 -11.17 9.57
N VAL A 44 -0.36 -10.91 8.67
CA VAL A 44 -1.65 -11.62 8.65
C VAL A 44 -1.48 -13.13 8.45
N ILE A 45 -0.41 -13.55 7.77
CA ILE A 45 -0.08 -14.95 7.51
C ILE A 45 1.23 -15.39 8.18
N ASP A 46 1.69 -14.65 9.17
CA ASP A 46 2.87 -14.94 10.00
C ASP A 46 4.20 -15.11 9.23
N ILE A 47 4.34 -14.54 8.04
CA ILE A 47 5.60 -14.59 7.24
C ILE A 47 6.46 -13.34 7.34
N GLN A 48 6.07 -12.30 8.07
CA GLN A 48 6.69 -10.97 8.09
C GLN A 48 8.20 -10.95 8.39
N LYS A 49 8.73 -12.01 8.99
CA LYS A 49 10.17 -12.19 9.30
C LYS A 49 10.81 -13.34 8.48
N SER A 50 10.11 -13.84 7.48
CA SER A 50 10.59 -14.95 6.65
C SER A 50 11.55 -14.48 5.55
N ALA A 51 12.26 -15.42 4.94
CA ALA A 51 13.09 -15.14 3.76
C ALA A 51 12.24 -14.67 2.57
N LEU A 52 11.00 -15.18 2.43
CA LEU A 52 10.05 -14.69 1.41
C LEU A 52 9.75 -13.21 1.59
N ALA A 53 9.34 -12.81 2.82
CA ALA A 53 9.05 -11.42 3.12
C ALA A 53 10.28 -10.52 2.91
N CYS A 54 11.48 -11.00 3.25
CA CYS A 54 12.71 -10.27 3.00
C CYS A 54 12.89 -9.95 1.51
N MET A 55 12.65 -10.92 0.62
CA MET A 55 12.68 -10.68 -0.84
C MET A 55 11.60 -9.69 -1.27
N GLY A 56 10.40 -9.75 -0.69
CA GLY A 56 9.34 -8.77 -0.92
C GLY A 56 9.77 -7.35 -0.55
N TYR A 57 10.34 -7.14 0.64
CA TYR A 57 10.83 -5.82 1.09
C TYR A 57 11.99 -5.32 0.21
N LEU A 58 12.95 -6.17 -0.11
CA LEU A 58 14.07 -5.80 -0.98
C LEU A 58 13.58 -5.40 -2.39
N SER A 59 12.61 -6.12 -2.91
CA SER A 59 11.97 -5.78 -4.19
C SER A 59 11.26 -4.43 -4.15
N ALA A 60 10.56 -4.12 -3.06
CA ALA A 60 9.91 -2.83 -2.87
C ALA A 60 10.94 -1.69 -2.76
N ILE A 61 12.03 -1.88 -2.01
CA ILE A 61 13.10 -0.90 -1.90
C ILE A 61 13.74 -0.66 -3.28
N PHE A 62 14.04 -1.72 -4.03
CA PHE A 62 14.60 -1.61 -5.37
C PHE A 62 13.63 -0.88 -6.33
N TYR A 63 12.35 -1.19 -6.27
CA TYR A 63 11.32 -0.47 -7.02
C TYR A 63 11.32 1.03 -6.70
N TYR A 64 11.33 1.40 -5.40
CA TYR A 64 11.37 2.81 -5.00
C TYR A 64 12.65 3.50 -5.47
N ILE A 65 13.81 2.83 -5.50
CA ILE A 65 15.05 3.37 -6.07
C ILE A 65 14.86 3.67 -7.58
N CYS A 66 14.21 2.77 -8.33
CA CYS A 66 13.91 3.00 -9.75
C CYS A 66 12.97 4.19 -9.95
N VAL A 67 11.93 4.33 -9.12
CA VAL A 67 11.03 5.49 -9.13
C VAL A 67 11.79 6.79 -8.89
N LEU A 68 12.73 6.80 -7.93
CA LEU A 68 13.50 7.98 -7.60
C LEU A 68 14.46 8.42 -8.72
N THR A 69 15.08 7.44 -9.38
CA THR A 69 16.07 7.69 -10.44
C THR A 69 15.45 7.94 -11.81
N GLY A 70 14.12 7.90 -11.92
CA GLY A 70 13.40 8.11 -13.17
C GLY A 70 13.52 6.95 -14.17
N TYR A 71 13.97 5.78 -13.72
CA TYR A 71 14.06 4.58 -14.53
C TYR A 71 12.76 3.78 -14.61
N GLU A 72 11.60 4.45 -14.55
CA GLU A 72 10.27 3.82 -14.55
C GLU A 72 10.00 2.95 -15.79
N LYS A 73 10.63 3.25 -16.92
CA LYS A 73 10.53 2.41 -18.13
C LYS A 73 11.02 0.97 -17.89
N TYR A 74 11.75 0.73 -16.82
CA TYR A 74 12.26 -0.59 -16.43
C TYR A 74 11.44 -1.27 -15.33
N ASP A 75 10.30 -0.71 -14.91
CA ASP A 75 9.46 -1.27 -13.85
C ASP A 75 9.12 -2.75 -14.11
N ILE A 76 8.89 -3.12 -15.38
CA ILE A 76 8.61 -4.53 -15.74
C ILE A 76 9.77 -5.46 -15.37
N PHE A 77 11.02 -5.01 -15.55
CA PHE A 77 12.19 -5.82 -15.17
C PHE A 77 12.30 -5.97 -13.66
N VAL A 78 11.96 -4.92 -12.91
CA VAL A 78 11.90 -4.98 -11.43
C VAL A 78 10.92 -6.06 -11.00
N PHE A 79 9.74 -6.11 -11.61
CA PHE A 79 8.71 -7.09 -11.27
C PHE A 79 9.11 -8.52 -11.66
N VAL A 80 9.74 -8.71 -12.82
CA VAL A 80 10.26 -10.01 -13.24
C VAL A 80 11.35 -10.48 -12.29
N ILE A 81 12.31 -9.62 -11.95
CA ILE A 81 13.39 -9.96 -11.01
C ILE A 81 12.81 -10.26 -9.62
N ALA A 82 11.84 -9.48 -9.15
CA ALA A 82 11.17 -9.73 -7.88
C ALA A 82 10.48 -11.10 -7.86
N LEU A 83 9.75 -11.43 -8.93
CA LEU A 83 9.11 -12.74 -9.07
C LEU A 83 10.14 -13.87 -9.06
N MET A 84 11.21 -13.73 -9.83
CA MET A 84 12.29 -14.72 -9.88
C MET A 84 12.96 -14.90 -8.51
N ALA A 85 13.22 -13.82 -7.79
CA ALA A 85 13.82 -13.86 -6.46
C ALA A 85 12.92 -14.57 -5.43
N ILE A 86 11.63 -14.21 -5.41
CA ILE A 86 10.64 -14.83 -4.51
C ILE A 86 10.47 -16.31 -4.84
N MET A 87 10.33 -16.66 -6.13
CA MET A 87 10.23 -18.05 -6.59
C MET A 87 11.48 -18.85 -6.29
N SER A 88 12.67 -18.26 -6.41
CA SER A 88 13.94 -18.94 -6.05
C SER A 88 13.95 -19.30 -4.57
N VAL A 89 13.57 -18.38 -3.68
CA VAL A 89 13.45 -18.69 -2.24
C VAL A 89 12.47 -19.84 -2.02
N TYR A 90 11.32 -19.82 -2.67
CA TYR A 90 10.33 -20.90 -2.56
C TYR A 90 10.90 -22.24 -2.97
N VAL A 91 11.53 -22.33 -4.14
CA VAL A 91 12.08 -23.58 -4.67
C VAL A 91 13.20 -24.11 -3.79
N PHE A 92 14.16 -23.27 -3.41
CA PHE A 92 15.30 -23.72 -2.59
C PHE A 92 14.96 -24.05 -1.14
N THR A 93 13.81 -23.57 -0.66
CA THR A 93 13.37 -23.87 0.72
C THR A 93 12.20 -24.83 0.79
N PHE A 94 11.78 -25.41 -0.35
CA PHE A 94 10.66 -26.37 -0.39
C PHE A 94 10.90 -27.56 0.55
N PRO A 95 9.87 -28.01 1.30
CA PRO A 95 8.46 -27.61 1.35
C PRO A 95 8.13 -26.59 2.47
N LYS A 96 9.05 -25.73 2.85
CA LYS A 96 8.91 -24.81 4.01
C LYS A 96 7.76 -23.80 3.86
N TYR A 97 7.55 -23.30 2.65
CA TYR A 97 6.53 -22.28 2.36
C TYR A 97 5.42 -22.85 1.49
N LYS A 98 4.20 -22.30 1.68
CA LYS A 98 3.04 -22.60 0.83
C LYS A 98 2.98 -21.63 -0.35
N ILE A 99 2.30 -22.04 -1.42
CA ILE A 99 2.14 -21.20 -2.61
C ILE A 99 1.35 -19.91 -2.33
N GLU A 100 0.41 -19.96 -1.38
CA GLU A 100 -0.35 -18.78 -0.94
C GLU A 100 0.55 -17.72 -0.32
N GLU A 101 1.57 -18.13 0.43
CA GLU A 101 2.55 -17.22 1.06
C GLU A 101 3.42 -16.54 -0.01
N VAL A 102 3.82 -17.29 -1.04
CA VAL A 102 4.55 -16.78 -2.20
C VAL A 102 3.70 -15.75 -2.96
N THR A 103 2.46 -16.12 -3.25
CA THR A 103 1.51 -15.25 -3.97
C THR A 103 1.24 -13.96 -3.19
N LEU A 104 1.03 -14.05 -1.87
CA LEU A 104 0.78 -12.88 -1.05
C LEU A 104 2.03 -11.98 -0.93
N THR A 105 3.23 -12.58 -0.91
CA THR A 105 4.49 -11.83 -0.91
C THR A 105 4.62 -10.99 -2.18
N PHE A 106 4.35 -11.59 -3.34
CA PHE A 106 4.37 -10.87 -4.61
C PHE A 106 3.24 -9.85 -4.74
N LEU A 107 2.03 -10.21 -4.29
CA LEU A 107 0.89 -9.29 -4.23
C LEU A 107 1.21 -8.06 -3.38
N GLY A 108 1.91 -8.21 -2.26
CA GLY A 108 2.30 -7.11 -1.38
C GLY A 108 3.12 -6.04 -2.10
N LEU A 109 4.02 -6.44 -3.01
CA LEU A 109 4.78 -5.52 -3.83
C LEU A 109 3.84 -4.65 -4.70
N PHE A 110 2.88 -5.26 -5.41
CA PHE A 110 1.95 -4.53 -6.29
C PHE A 110 0.92 -3.75 -5.51
N TYR A 111 0.21 -4.41 -4.61
CA TYR A 111 -0.94 -3.84 -3.92
C TYR A 111 -0.55 -2.75 -2.91
N VAL A 112 0.63 -2.89 -2.29
CA VAL A 112 1.07 -1.90 -1.30
C VAL A 112 2.11 -0.96 -1.89
N ALA A 113 3.28 -1.46 -2.30
CA ALA A 113 4.38 -0.58 -2.67
C ALA A 113 4.10 0.18 -3.98
N VAL A 114 3.65 -0.51 -5.03
CA VAL A 114 3.39 0.13 -6.33
C VAL A 114 2.21 1.09 -6.22
N MET A 115 1.08 0.68 -5.62
CA MET A 115 -0.10 1.55 -5.53
C MET A 115 0.18 2.81 -4.71
N LEU A 116 0.88 2.72 -3.59
CA LEU A 116 1.24 3.89 -2.80
C LEU A 116 2.25 4.80 -3.51
N SER A 117 3.15 4.25 -4.33
CA SER A 117 4.11 5.06 -5.09
C SER A 117 3.43 6.01 -6.08
N TYR A 118 2.23 5.66 -6.56
CA TYR A 118 1.48 6.51 -7.48
C TYR A 118 1.06 7.85 -6.86
N ILE A 119 0.93 7.94 -5.54
CA ILE A 119 0.71 9.23 -4.87
C ILE A 119 1.89 10.18 -5.15
N TYR A 120 3.12 9.67 -5.05
CA TYR A 120 4.32 10.42 -5.38
C TYR A 120 4.44 10.68 -6.89
N LYS A 121 4.26 9.65 -7.73
CA LYS A 121 4.32 9.75 -9.19
C LYS A 121 3.33 10.80 -9.74
N VAL A 122 2.11 10.78 -9.24
CA VAL A 122 1.09 11.77 -9.63
C VAL A 122 1.47 13.16 -9.13
N ARG A 123 2.06 13.28 -7.92
CA ARG A 123 2.43 14.57 -7.34
C ARG A 123 3.52 15.31 -8.13
N ILE A 124 4.40 14.59 -8.82
CA ILE A 124 5.47 15.19 -9.65
C ILE A 124 5.01 15.60 -11.06
N LEU A 125 3.79 15.25 -11.47
CA LEU A 125 3.22 15.70 -12.74
C LEU A 125 2.94 17.21 -12.70
N GLU A 126 2.83 17.82 -13.89
CA GLU A 126 2.28 19.14 -14.05
C GLU A 126 0.87 19.17 -13.43
N ASP A 127 0.58 20.17 -12.60
CA ASP A 127 -0.65 20.23 -11.78
C ASP A 127 -0.90 19.04 -10.82
N GLY A 128 0.11 18.22 -10.56
CA GLY A 128 0.02 17.01 -9.74
C GLY A 128 -0.53 17.23 -8.33
N ILE A 129 -0.36 18.44 -7.77
CA ILE A 129 -0.95 18.78 -6.46
C ILE A 129 -2.48 18.66 -6.48
N TYR A 130 -3.14 19.16 -7.51
CA TYR A 130 -4.60 19.09 -7.62
C TYR A 130 -5.07 17.66 -7.81
N ILE A 131 -4.33 16.85 -8.59
CA ILE A 131 -4.68 15.44 -8.85
C ILE A 131 -4.53 14.61 -7.58
N VAL A 132 -3.47 14.83 -6.78
CA VAL A 132 -3.31 14.16 -5.47
C VAL A 132 -4.48 14.51 -4.54
N TRP A 133 -4.92 15.76 -4.51
CA TRP A 133 -6.10 16.13 -3.73
C TRP A 133 -7.38 15.45 -4.20
N LEU A 134 -7.56 15.26 -5.50
CA LEU A 134 -8.70 14.49 -6.03
C LEU A 134 -8.68 13.03 -5.52
N ILE A 135 -7.50 12.40 -5.45
CA ILE A 135 -7.36 11.04 -4.89
C ILE A 135 -7.83 11.01 -3.43
N PHE A 136 -7.38 11.95 -2.59
CA PHE A 136 -7.78 12.01 -1.19
C PHE A 136 -9.26 12.34 -1.01
N ILE A 137 -9.77 13.31 -1.74
CA ILE A 137 -11.19 13.69 -1.69
C ILE A 137 -12.07 12.52 -2.14
N ALA A 138 -11.70 11.81 -3.20
CA ALA A 138 -12.43 10.62 -3.65
C ALA A 138 -12.42 9.51 -2.60
N SER A 139 -11.26 9.22 -1.99
CA SER A 139 -11.14 8.18 -0.96
C SER A 139 -11.94 8.54 0.31
N TRP A 140 -11.67 9.70 0.89
CA TRP A 140 -12.34 10.13 2.12
C TRP A 140 -13.83 10.43 1.90
N GLY A 141 -14.15 11.01 0.73
CA GLY A 141 -15.53 11.24 0.33
C GLY A 141 -16.30 9.95 0.23
N ASN A 142 -15.75 8.94 -0.45
CA ASN A 142 -16.38 7.63 -0.58
C ASN A 142 -16.66 7.00 0.81
N ASP A 143 -15.68 7.01 1.71
CA ASP A 143 -15.85 6.46 3.07
C ASP A 143 -16.89 7.23 3.87
N THR A 144 -16.89 8.56 3.76
CA THR A 144 -17.85 9.43 4.43
C THR A 144 -19.26 9.21 3.90
N PHE A 145 -19.43 9.19 2.58
CA PHE A 145 -20.74 8.94 1.96
C PHE A 145 -21.23 7.52 2.23
N ALA A 146 -20.34 6.51 2.19
CA ALA A 146 -20.70 5.14 2.55
C ALA A 146 -21.19 5.04 4.02
N TYR A 147 -20.54 5.76 4.94
CA TYR A 147 -20.98 5.82 6.34
C TYR A 147 -22.34 6.48 6.47
N PHE A 148 -22.55 7.67 5.89
CA PHE A 148 -23.82 8.37 5.98
C PHE A 148 -24.97 7.63 5.31
N THR A 149 -24.75 7.05 4.13
CA THR A 149 -25.77 6.23 3.45
C THR A 149 -26.11 4.98 4.26
N GLY A 150 -25.11 4.34 4.88
CA GLY A 150 -25.34 3.20 5.77
C GLY A 150 -26.16 3.57 7.01
N VAL A 151 -25.91 4.74 7.61
CA VAL A 151 -26.66 5.21 8.80
C VAL A 151 -28.09 5.67 8.44
N LEU A 152 -28.25 6.40 7.33
CA LEU A 152 -29.53 7.02 6.97
C LEU A 152 -30.45 6.10 6.19
N LEU A 153 -29.90 5.27 5.31
CA LEU A 153 -30.66 4.45 4.34
C LEU A 153 -30.45 2.94 4.52
N GLY A 154 -29.53 2.52 5.39
CA GLY A 154 -29.14 1.13 5.58
C GLY A 154 -30.20 0.29 6.28
N LYS A 155 -31.18 -0.21 5.52
CA LYS A 155 -32.21 -1.15 6.01
C LYS A 155 -31.78 -2.62 5.95
N HIS A 156 -30.86 -2.95 5.04
CA HIS A 156 -30.38 -4.31 4.81
C HIS A 156 -28.84 -4.35 4.85
N LYS A 157 -28.30 -5.43 5.41
CA LYS A 157 -26.84 -5.65 5.46
C LYS A 157 -26.32 -6.01 4.06
N MET A 158 -25.38 -5.26 3.52
CA MET A 158 -24.81 -5.51 2.19
C MET A 158 -23.93 -6.75 2.14
N ALA A 159 -23.19 -7.06 3.20
CA ALA A 159 -22.26 -8.18 3.26
C ALA A 159 -22.27 -8.84 4.66
N PRO A 160 -23.31 -9.60 5.03
CA PRO A 160 -23.47 -10.13 6.39
C PRO A 160 -22.32 -11.02 6.85
N VAL A 161 -21.69 -11.75 5.90
CA VAL A 161 -20.58 -12.67 6.19
C VAL A 161 -19.23 -11.94 6.31
N LEU A 162 -18.97 -10.97 5.41
CA LEU A 162 -17.68 -10.25 5.38
C LEU A 162 -17.62 -9.08 6.36
N SER A 163 -18.73 -8.40 6.56
CA SER A 163 -18.82 -7.25 7.45
C SER A 163 -20.22 -7.16 8.09
N PRO A 164 -20.44 -7.87 9.22
CA PRO A 164 -21.75 -7.98 9.85
C PRO A 164 -22.27 -6.63 10.41
N LYS A 165 -21.43 -5.60 10.46
CA LYS A 165 -21.76 -4.26 10.96
C LYS A 165 -22.02 -3.24 9.85
N LYS A 166 -21.77 -3.56 8.56
CA LYS A 166 -22.09 -2.67 7.44
C LYS A 166 -23.49 -2.95 6.91
N SER A 167 -24.31 -1.94 6.99
CA SER A 167 -25.64 -1.85 6.35
C SER A 167 -25.52 -1.03 5.08
#